data_6b3f1422d5b78fb674d8f6869a79c73f
#
_entry.id   6b3f1422d5b78fb674d8f6869a79c73f
#
_cell.length_a   1.000
_cell.length_b   1.000
_cell.length_c   1.000
_cell.angle_alpha   90.00
_cell.angle_beta   90.00
_cell.angle_gamma   90.00
#
_symmetry.space_group_name_H-M   'P 1'
#
loop_
_entity.id
_entity.type
_entity.pdbx_description
1 polymer ?
#
loop_
_entity_poly.entity_id
_entity_poly.type
_entity_poly.pdbx_seq_one_letter_code
_entity_poly.pdbx_strand_id
1 'polypeptide(L)'
;VIPGSTTVFVAMGANLGEARQTLETAAAELAATAGIQDLTLAHFYSTAPVDSSGPDYVNTVVRFTCTLPPEILLDRLQAIEQEHGRTRLYRNAPRTLDLDLLLYGQEQINTERLIVPHPRMHERAFVLVPLADLAPELELAQGHISELLVNVQDQEIKQLS
;
A
#
# COMPACT_ATOMS: atom_id res chain seq x y z
N VAL A 1 -12.89 -18.08 9.59
CA VAL A 1 -13.34 -16.76 9.05
C VAL A 1 -14.25 -16.09 10.06
N ILE A 2 -13.93 -14.87 10.42
CA ILE A 2 -14.75 -14.06 11.33
C ILE A 2 -15.87 -13.43 10.52
N PRO A 3 -17.15 -13.61 10.92
CA PRO A 3 -18.25 -12.97 10.20
C PRO A 3 -18.05 -11.46 10.12
N GLY A 4 -18.29 -10.88 8.96
CA GLY A 4 -18.12 -9.45 8.72
C GLY A 4 -16.69 -9.03 8.37
N SER A 5 -15.74 -9.96 8.31
CA SER A 5 -14.38 -9.62 7.90
C SER A 5 -14.28 -9.53 6.38
N THR A 6 -13.42 -8.63 5.93
CA THR A 6 -13.20 -8.35 4.51
C THR A 6 -11.72 -8.40 4.23
N THR A 7 -11.34 -8.95 3.07
CA THR A 7 -9.95 -8.94 2.64
C THR A 7 -9.58 -7.56 2.11
N VAL A 8 -8.49 -7.01 2.61
CA VAL A 8 -8.05 -5.65 2.29
C VAL A 8 -6.61 -5.68 1.80
N PHE A 9 -6.31 -4.84 0.81
CA PHE A 9 -4.95 -4.63 0.33
C PHE A 9 -4.58 -3.16 0.50
N VAL A 10 -3.38 -2.92 1.04
CA VAL A 10 -2.84 -1.57 1.26
C VAL A 10 -1.44 -1.51 0.67
N ALA A 11 -1.18 -0.48 -0.13
CA ALA A 11 0.17 -0.21 -0.63
C ALA A 11 0.93 0.61 0.39
N MET A 12 2.20 0.29 0.60
CA MET A 12 3.07 0.96 1.53
C MET A 12 4.34 1.43 0.83
N GLY A 13 4.75 2.67 1.06
CA GLY A 13 5.96 3.22 0.47
C GLY A 13 6.67 4.18 1.41
N ALA A 14 8.00 4.18 1.35
CA ALA A 14 8.84 5.10 2.13
C ALA A 14 10.14 5.35 1.38
N ASN A 15 10.75 6.52 1.57
CA ASN A 15 11.98 6.84 0.84
C ASN A 15 13.03 7.57 1.66
N LEU A 16 12.81 7.77 2.94
CA LEU A 16 13.75 8.49 3.79
C LEU A 16 14.28 7.60 4.90
N GLY A 17 15.55 7.80 5.26
CA GLY A 17 16.18 7.11 6.37
C GLY A 17 16.14 5.60 6.18
N GLU A 18 15.74 4.90 7.22
CA GLU A 18 15.60 3.45 7.22
C GLU A 18 14.24 3.05 6.61
N ALA A 19 14.08 3.28 5.31
CA ALA A 19 12.78 3.10 4.65
C ALA A 19 12.19 1.70 4.86
N ARG A 20 13.00 0.66 4.67
CA ARG A 20 12.51 -0.71 4.87
C ARG A 20 12.04 -0.95 6.29
N GLN A 21 12.81 -0.48 7.26
CA GLN A 21 12.45 -0.62 8.67
C GLN A 21 11.17 0.16 8.99
N THR A 22 11.00 1.32 8.39
CA THR A 22 9.77 2.10 8.54
C THR A 22 8.55 1.30 8.08
N LEU A 23 8.67 0.63 6.93
CA LEU A 23 7.58 -0.20 6.41
C LEU A 23 7.30 -1.39 7.32
N GLU A 24 8.35 -2.04 7.82
CA GLU A 24 8.19 -3.17 8.74
C GLU A 24 7.50 -2.75 10.04
N THR A 25 7.90 -1.60 10.58
CA THR A 25 7.29 -1.05 11.79
C THR A 25 5.82 -0.69 11.56
N ALA A 26 5.53 -0.03 10.45
CA ALA A 26 4.15 0.34 10.11
C ALA A 26 3.28 -0.91 9.94
N ALA A 27 3.80 -1.94 9.30
CA ALA A 27 3.08 -3.20 9.14
C ALA A 27 2.77 -3.84 10.49
N ALA A 28 3.74 -3.82 11.41
CA ALA A 28 3.54 -4.36 12.77
C ALA A 28 2.48 -3.55 13.54
N GLU A 29 2.49 -2.23 13.40
CA GLU A 29 1.48 -1.38 14.03
C GLU A 29 0.08 -1.67 13.47
N LEU A 30 -0.01 -1.87 12.16
CA LEU A 30 -1.27 -2.21 11.51
C LEU A 30 -1.75 -3.58 11.97
N ALA A 31 -0.85 -4.56 12.03
CA ALA A 31 -1.18 -5.92 12.48
C ALA A 31 -1.68 -5.94 13.93
N ALA A 32 -1.19 -5.02 14.77
CA ALA A 32 -1.59 -4.92 16.17
C ALA A 32 -2.91 -4.18 16.38
N THR A 33 -3.48 -3.61 15.31
CA THR A 33 -4.70 -2.85 15.39
C THR A 33 -5.90 -3.77 15.59
N ALA A 34 -6.78 -3.43 16.55
CA ALA A 34 -8.00 -4.20 16.78
C ALA A 34 -8.86 -4.19 15.50
N GLY A 35 -9.36 -5.36 15.12
CA GLY A 35 -10.15 -5.51 13.91
C GLY A 35 -9.34 -5.92 12.69
N ILE A 36 -8.02 -6.03 12.81
CA ILE A 36 -7.14 -6.45 11.71
C ILE A 36 -6.49 -7.78 12.09
N GLN A 37 -6.55 -8.76 11.18
CA GLN A 37 -5.99 -10.10 11.39
C GLN A 37 -5.32 -10.62 10.12
N ASP A 38 -4.45 -11.60 10.30
CA ASP A 38 -3.84 -12.36 9.20
C ASP A 38 -3.06 -11.47 8.22
N LEU A 39 -2.34 -10.49 8.74
CA LEU A 39 -1.55 -9.58 7.91
C LEU A 39 -0.38 -10.31 7.28
N THR A 40 -0.26 -10.19 5.97
CA THR A 40 0.82 -10.79 5.18
C THR A 40 1.47 -9.72 4.31
N LEU A 41 2.80 -9.66 4.34
CA LEU A 41 3.59 -8.74 3.53
C LEU A 41 4.00 -9.40 2.22
N ALA A 42 3.99 -8.63 1.13
CA ALA A 42 4.65 -9.01 -0.11
C ALA A 42 6.16 -8.82 0.04
N HIS A 43 6.92 -9.14 -1.00
CA HIS A 43 8.33 -8.77 -1.05
C HIS A 43 8.47 -7.25 -1.08
N PHE A 44 9.63 -6.77 -0.67
CA PHE A 44 9.94 -5.34 -0.78
C PHE A 44 10.62 -5.05 -2.11
N TYR A 45 10.32 -3.88 -2.66
CA TYR A 45 10.82 -3.47 -3.96
C TYR A 45 11.39 -2.07 -3.89
N SER A 46 12.41 -1.80 -4.70
CA SER A 46 12.99 -0.46 -4.82
C SER A 46 12.57 0.14 -6.15
N THR A 47 12.15 1.40 -6.13
CA THR A 47 11.80 2.16 -7.33
C THR A 47 12.41 3.55 -7.26
N ALA A 48 12.77 4.11 -8.43
CA ALA A 48 13.26 5.47 -8.50
C ALA A 48 12.11 6.45 -8.29
N PRO A 49 12.37 7.62 -7.66
CA PRO A 49 11.32 8.63 -7.53
C PRO A 49 10.92 9.17 -8.89
N VAL A 50 9.60 9.36 -9.08
CA VAL A 50 9.05 9.96 -10.28
C VAL A 50 9.22 11.47 -10.16
N ASP A 51 9.76 12.11 -11.17
CA ASP A 51 9.89 13.58 -11.25
C ASP A 51 10.69 14.25 -10.12
N SER A 52 11.53 13.49 -9.41
CA SER A 52 12.33 14.10 -8.37
C SER A 52 13.70 13.47 -8.29
N SER A 53 14.66 14.23 -7.77
CA SER A 53 15.95 13.72 -7.34
C SER A 53 15.82 13.39 -5.86
N GLY A 54 16.34 12.28 -5.45
CA GLY A 54 16.28 11.87 -4.05
C GLY A 54 16.44 10.38 -3.92
N PRO A 55 16.36 9.86 -2.68
CA PRO A 55 16.50 8.43 -2.48
C PRO A 55 15.40 7.64 -3.18
N ASP A 56 15.74 6.43 -3.58
CA ASP A 56 14.74 5.52 -4.13
C ASP A 56 13.69 5.20 -3.08
N TYR A 57 12.47 4.91 -3.55
CA TYR A 57 11.41 4.43 -2.68
C TYR A 57 11.57 2.94 -2.43
N VAL A 58 11.18 2.53 -1.22
CA VAL A 58 10.95 1.12 -0.93
C VAL A 58 9.44 0.94 -0.87
N ASN A 59 8.91 -0.04 -1.61
CA ASN A 59 7.49 -0.27 -1.76
C ASN A 59 7.14 -1.71 -1.46
N THR A 60 5.97 -1.94 -0.89
CA THR A 60 5.39 -3.26 -0.74
C THR A 60 3.86 -3.14 -0.71
N VAL A 61 3.19 -4.27 -0.62
CA VAL A 61 1.75 -4.34 -0.42
C VAL A 61 1.50 -5.29 0.73
N VAL A 62 0.52 -4.98 1.57
CA VAL A 62 0.08 -5.87 2.63
C VAL A 62 -1.35 -6.31 2.36
N ARG A 63 -1.65 -7.53 2.75
CA ARG A 63 -3.01 -8.09 2.72
C ARG A 63 -3.40 -8.47 4.14
N PHE A 64 -4.61 -8.17 4.52
CA PHE A 64 -5.14 -8.58 5.83
C PHE A 64 -6.64 -8.73 5.76
N THR A 65 -7.22 -9.34 6.80
CA THR A 65 -8.67 -9.35 6.98
C THR A 65 -9.04 -8.26 7.98
N CYS A 66 -10.18 -7.63 7.77
CA CYS A 66 -10.55 -6.44 8.52
C CYS A 66 -12.05 -6.44 8.83
N THR A 67 -12.37 -6.09 10.09
CA THR A 67 -13.77 -5.90 10.50
C THR A 67 -14.11 -4.43 10.68
N LEU A 68 -13.12 -3.53 10.50
CA LEU A 68 -13.36 -2.10 10.59
C LEU A 68 -14.05 -1.58 9.32
N PRO A 69 -14.99 -0.64 9.46
CA PRO A 69 -15.53 0.03 8.27
C PRO A 69 -14.43 0.75 7.49
N PRO A 70 -14.59 0.94 6.17
CA PRO A 70 -13.53 1.53 5.35
C PRO A 70 -13.03 2.88 5.84
N GLU A 71 -13.92 3.76 6.30
CA GLU A 71 -13.51 5.09 6.77
C GLU A 71 -12.74 5.03 8.09
N ILE A 72 -13.09 4.10 8.96
CA ILE A 72 -12.36 3.89 10.22
C ILE A 72 -10.98 3.33 9.92
N LEU A 73 -10.89 2.39 8.98
CA LEU A 73 -9.60 1.88 8.55
C LEU A 73 -8.74 3.00 7.96
N LEU A 74 -9.33 3.87 7.14
CA LEU A 74 -8.61 5.01 6.58
C LEU A 74 -8.07 5.92 7.68
N ASP A 75 -8.86 6.19 8.72
CA ASP A 75 -8.41 6.97 9.88
C ASP A 75 -7.18 6.34 10.52
N ARG A 76 -7.18 5.02 10.65
CA ARG A 76 -6.03 4.31 11.24
C ARG A 76 -4.81 4.41 10.36
N LEU A 77 -4.96 4.25 9.05
CA LEU A 77 -3.84 4.39 8.11
C LEU A 77 -3.25 5.79 8.19
N GLN A 78 -4.09 6.81 8.22
CA GLN A 78 -3.62 8.20 8.31
C GLN A 78 -2.93 8.46 9.65
N ALA A 79 -3.42 7.87 10.73
CA ALA A 79 -2.77 8.01 12.04
C ALA A 79 -1.36 7.41 12.03
N ILE A 80 -1.18 6.26 11.40
CA ILE A 80 0.13 5.63 11.28
C ILE A 80 1.07 6.51 10.44
N GLU A 81 0.57 7.05 9.32
CA GLU A 81 1.37 7.98 8.52
C GLU A 81 1.82 9.19 9.31
N GLN A 82 0.92 9.77 10.10
CA GLN A 82 1.24 10.95 10.90
C GLN A 82 2.27 10.65 11.97
N GLU A 83 2.19 9.49 12.61
CA GLU A 83 3.17 9.08 13.62
C GLU A 83 4.57 9.02 13.03
N HIS A 84 4.70 8.49 11.81
CA HIS A 84 5.99 8.38 11.14
C HIS A 84 6.44 9.68 10.48
N GLY A 85 5.53 10.65 10.31
CA GLY A 85 5.84 11.95 9.74
C GLY A 85 6.10 13.04 10.76
N ARG A 86 6.05 12.72 12.05
CA ARG A 86 6.18 13.71 13.12
C ARG A 86 7.52 14.42 13.15
N THR A 87 8.55 13.79 12.60
CA THR A 87 9.91 14.34 12.65
C THR A 87 10.20 15.31 11.52
N ARG A 88 9.20 15.70 10.73
CA ARG A 88 9.41 16.71 9.69
C ARG A 88 9.88 18.02 10.28
N LEU A 89 11.00 18.50 9.76
CA LEU A 89 11.64 19.71 10.30
C LEU A 89 11.14 20.97 9.61
N TYR A 90 10.44 20.87 8.49
CA TYR A 90 9.97 22.01 7.74
C TYR A 90 8.75 21.65 6.89
N ARG A 91 8.04 22.69 6.48
CA ARG A 91 6.87 22.54 5.62
C ARG A 91 7.26 21.92 4.28
N ASN A 92 6.46 21.01 3.78
CA ASN A 92 6.70 20.29 2.54
C ASN A 92 7.92 19.36 2.58
N ALA A 93 8.41 19.02 3.76
CA ALA A 93 9.42 17.98 3.89
C ALA A 93 8.91 16.67 3.27
N PRO A 94 9.77 15.86 2.64
CA PRO A 94 9.34 14.59 2.07
C PRO A 94 8.67 13.70 3.10
N ARG A 95 7.68 12.93 2.66
CA ARG A 95 6.97 12.01 3.55
C ARG A 95 7.85 10.82 3.87
N THR A 96 7.83 10.42 5.15
CA THR A 96 8.54 9.23 5.58
C THR A 96 7.80 7.97 5.19
N LEU A 97 6.47 8.04 5.14
CA LEU A 97 5.61 6.86 4.95
C LEU A 97 4.33 7.25 4.22
N ASP A 98 3.99 6.47 3.20
CA ASP A 98 2.71 6.57 2.50
C ASP A 98 1.97 5.23 2.62
N LEU A 99 0.69 5.29 2.99
CA LEU A 99 -0.19 4.13 3.06
C LEU A 99 -1.42 4.41 2.22
N ASP A 100 -1.63 3.61 1.16
CA ASP A 100 -2.75 3.79 0.25
C ASP A 100 -3.67 2.57 0.29
N LEU A 101 -4.93 2.79 0.61
CA LEU A 101 -5.94 1.73 0.56
C LEU A 101 -6.22 1.39 -0.89
N LEU A 102 -5.92 0.17 -1.29
CA LEU A 102 -6.08 -0.29 -2.67
C LEU A 102 -7.43 -0.92 -2.92
N LEU A 103 -7.76 -1.92 -2.11
CA LEU A 103 -8.97 -2.71 -2.26
C LEU A 103 -9.55 -3.01 -0.89
N TYR A 104 -10.87 -2.98 -0.80
CA TYR A 104 -11.62 -3.33 0.40
C TYR A 104 -12.68 -4.34 -0.02
N GLY A 105 -12.30 -5.62 -0.02
CA GLY A 105 -13.15 -6.65 -0.60
C GLY A 105 -13.45 -6.34 -2.06
N GLN A 106 -14.70 -6.38 -2.43
CA GLN A 106 -15.16 -6.00 -3.77
C GLN A 106 -15.96 -4.71 -3.75
N GLU A 107 -15.87 -3.95 -2.69
CA GLU A 107 -16.63 -2.70 -2.57
C GLU A 107 -16.10 -1.63 -3.51
N GLN A 108 -17.02 -0.82 -3.98
CA GLN A 108 -16.71 0.36 -4.77
C GLN A 108 -17.13 1.57 -3.94
N ILE A 109 -16.14 2.38 -3.58
CA ILE A 109 -16.36 3.55 -2.72
C ILE A 109 -15.90 4.78 -3.49
N ASN A 110 -16.73 5.80 -3.54
CA ASN A 110 -16.40 7.05 -4.22
C ASN A 110 -16.92 8.22 -3.40
N THR A 111 -16.10 8.67 -2.47
CA THR A 111 -16.40 9.83 -1.63
C THR A 111 -15.28 10.85 -1.76
N GLU A 112 -15.48 12.04 -1.20
CA GLU A 112 -14.42 13.05 -1.20
C GLU A 112 -13.17 12.58 -0.49
N ARG A 113 -13.33 11.69 0.48
CA ARG A 113 -12.26 11.23 1.34
C ARG A 113 -11.58 9.96 0.84
N LEU A 114 -12.30 9.11 0.10
CA LEU A 114 -11.85 7.77 -0.22
C LEU A 114 -12.42 7.28 -1.55
N ILE A 115 -11.54 6.80 -2.41
CA ILE A 115 -11.93 6.14 -3.64
C ILE A 115 -11.33 4.74 -3.64
N VAL A 116 -12.18 3.72 -3.71
CA VAL A 116 -11.78 2.31 -3.74
C VAL A 116 -12.55 1.62 -4.87
N PRO A 117 -11.93 0.84 -5.74
CA PRO A 117 -10.49 0.57 -5.83
C PRO A 117 -9.68 1.84 -6.12
N HIS A 118 -8.42 1.82 -5.68
CA HIS A 118 -7.55 2.97 -5.91
C HIS A 118 -7.49 3.27 -7.41
N PRO A 119 -7.73 4.53 -7.83
CA PRO A 119 -7.98 4.83 -9.24
C PRO A 119 -6.78 4.64 -10.16
N ARG A 120 -5.56 4.61 -9.63
CA ARG A 120 -4.35 4.51 -10.44
C ARG A 120 -3.54 3.26 -10.20
N MET A 121 -4.03 2.33 -9.36
CA MET A 121 -3.25 1.14 -9.00
C MET A 121 -2.90 0.29 -10.23
N HIS A 122 -3.77 0.23 -11.21
CA HIS A 122 -3.56 -0.59 -12.41
C HIS A 122 -2.51 -0.03 -13.37
N GLU A 123 -2.01 1.18 -13.11
CA GLU A 123 -1.03 1.86 -13.95
C GLU A 123 0.38 1.88 -13.33
N ARG A 124 0.54 1.30 -12.13
CA ARG A 124 1.77 1.45 -11.35
C ARG A 124 2.43 0.12 -11.07
N ALA A 125 3.65 -0.09 -11.60
CA ALA A 125 4.40 -1.31 -11.32
C ALA A 125 4.68 -1.47 -9.83
N PHE A 126 4.96 -0.38 -9.11
CA PHE A 126 5.27 -0.46 -7.69
C PHE A 126 4.08 -0.85 -6.82
N VAL A 127 2.89 -0.92 -7.41
CA VAL A 127 1.70 -1.48 -6.76
C VAL A 127 1.43 -2.88 -7.30
N LEU A 128 1.38 -3.05 -8.61
CA LEU A 128 0.99 -4.31 -9.24
C LEU A 128 1.97 -5.45 -8.95
N VAL A 129 3.27 -5.18 -8.97
CA VAL A 129 4.27 -6.23 -8.78
C VAL A 129 4.18 -6.83 -7.37
N PRO A 130 4.23 -6.04 -6.28
CA PRO A 130 4.05 -6.64 -4.96
C PRO A 130 2.63 -7.18 -4.74
N LEU A 131 1.62 -6.57 -5.34
CA LEU A 131 0.25 -7.08 -5.24
C LEU A 131 0.15 -8.49 -5.84
N ALA A 132 0.82 -8.74 -6.96
CA ALA A 132 0.82 -10.06 -7.59
C ALA A 132 1.51 -11.12 -6.74
N ASP A 133 2.47 -10.74 -5.87
CA ASP A 133 3.07 -11.68 -4.93
C ASP A 133 2.03 -12.27 -4.00
N LEU A 134 1.03 -11.48 -3.63
CA LEU A 134 -0.01 -11.89 -2.68
C LEU A 134 -1.25 -12.43 -3.37
N ALA A 135 -1.55 -11.94 -4.57
CA ALA A 135 -2.80 -12.28 -5.27
C ALA A 135 -2.56 -12.43 -6.77
N PRO A 136 -1.84 -13.49 -7.19
CA PRO A 136 -1.49 -13.66 -8.62
C PRO A 136 -2.69 -13.91 -9.53
N GLU A 137 -3.84 -14.25 -8.97
CA GLU A 137 -5.05 -14.52 -9.75
C GLU A 137 -6.07 -13.36 -9.68
N LEU A 138 -5.64 -12.21 -9.20
CA LEU A 138 -6.54 -11.09 -8.97
C LEU A 138 -7.09 -10.53 -10.29
N GLU A 139 -8.39 -10.24 -10.30
CA GLU A 139 -9.06 -9.55 -11.40
C GLU A 139 -9.43 -8.15 -10.94
N LEU A 140 -9.00 -7.15 -11.70
CA LEU A 140 -9.42 -5.76 -11.50
C LEU A 140 -10.37 -5.36 -12.62
N ALA A 141 -11.04 -4.23 -12.48
CA ALA A 141 -11.95 -3.74 -13.51
C ALA A 141 -11.26 -3.60 -14.87
N GLN A 142 -9.96 -3.30 -14.87
CA GLN A 142 -9.19 -3.08 -16.09
C GLN A 142 -8.60 -4.37 -16.68
N GLY A 143 -8.67 -5.48 -15.97
CA GLY A 143 -8.19 -6.77 -16.45
C GLY A 143 -7.56 -7.63 -15.37
N HIS A 144 -7.11 -8.82 -15.77
CA HIS A 144 -6.38 -9.72 -14.89
C HIS A 144 -5.01 -9.13 -14.56
N ILE A 145 -4.55 -9.35 -13.32
CA ILE A 145 -3.30 -8.73 -12.87
C ILE A 145 -2.11 -9.11 -13.75
N SER A 146 -2.09 -10.33 -14.31
CA SER A 146 -1.01 -10.75 -15.21
C SER A 146 -0.97 -9.92 -16.48
N GLU A 147 -2.13 -9.53 -16.99
CA GLU A 147 -2.24 -8.68 -18.19
C GLU A 147 -1.80 -7.25 -17.87
N LEU A 148 -2.20 -6.75 -16.70
CA LEU A 148 -1.85 -5.40 -16.29
C LEU A 148 -0.35 -5.25 -16.06
N LEU A 149 0.31 -6.32 -15.57
CA LEU A 149 1.77 -6.33 -15.39
C LEU A 149 2.50 -6.13 -16.72
N VAL A 150 1.97 -6.69 -17.81
CA VAL A 150 2.56 -6.50 -19.14
C VAL A 150 2.59 -5.01 -19.51
N ASN A 151 1.55 -4.29 -19.16
CA ASN A 151 1.41 -2.88 -19.52
C ASN A 151 2.36 -1.95 -18.74
N VAL A 152 2.98 -2.44 -17.67
CA VAL A 152 3.88 -1.63 -16.83
C VAL A 152 5.32 -2.16 -16.86
N GLN A 153 5.65 -3.02 -17.82
CA GLN A 153 6.98 -3.62 -17.92
C GLN A 153 8.10 -2.60 -18.12
N ASP A 154 7.79 -1.45 -18.67
CA ASP A 154 8.77 -0.38 -18.90
C ASP A 154 9.08 0.44 -17.64
N GLN A 155 8.36 0.23 -16.58
CA GLN A 155 8.63 0.91 -15.32
C GLN A 155 9.68 0.13 -14.52
N GLU A 156 10.73 0.82 -14.11
CA GLU A 156 11.83 0.17 -13.41
C GLU A 156 11.44 -0.16 -11.97
N ILE A 157 11.67 -1.41 -11.59
CA ILE A 157 11.40 -1.89 -10.25
C ILE A 157 12.35 -3.05 -9.97
N LYS A 158 12.88 -3.09 -8.74
CA LYS A 158 13.86 -4.10 -8.36
C LYS A 158 13.45 -4.73 -7.04
N GLN A 159 13.37 -6.05 -7.01
CA GLN A 159 13.07 -6.78 -5.78
C GLN A 159 14.27 -6.71 -4.83
N LEU A 160 13.98 -6.42 -3.56
CA LEU A 160 14.98 -6.41 -2.50
C LEU A 160 15.01 -7.76 -1.81
N SER A 161 16.21 -8.20 -1.43
CA SER A 161 16.36 -9.48 -0.72
C SER A 161 16.02 -9.36 0.76
#